data_41ddc8208cb17aba815b024dddc23ef4
#
_entry.id   41ddc8208cb17aba815b024dddc23ef4
#
_cell.length_a   1.000
_cell.length_b   1.000
_cell.length_c   1.000
_cell.angle_alpha   90.00
_cell.angle_beta   90.00
_cell.angle_gamma   90.00
#
_symmetry.space_group_name_H-M   'P 1'
#
loop_
_entity.id
_entity.type
_entity.pdbx_description
1 polymer ?
#
loop_
_entity_poly.entity_id
_entity_poly.type
_entity_poly.pdbx_seq_one_letter_code
_entity_poly.pdbx_strand_id
1 'polypeptide(L)'
;MKKILVSIFSIIIAVTLTACGSANNSSNNKDLKKVDFVLDWAVNTNHTGLFVAKEKGYFAEEGIDLDIKPAPEDSTSDLVINNKAPFGIYYQDTMASKLSKGAGITAVAAIIEHNTSGIISPKKNNITDPKALEGKKYGTWNDPVELAMIRSLVEKQGGDYNKIELVPNSDSNSITPLENGVFDAAWIYYAWDGKLAESMNLKTNFFYLRDFDKKLDYYSPVIIANNDYLKNNKEEAQKVLRAIKKGYVYAIEHPEEAADILIKNAPELKEKRDFVVASQKYISQQYASNKEHWGEFDAERWNAFYHWVNENKIIEKPLADNTGFSNDYIK
;
A
#
# COMPACT_ATOMS: atom_id res chain seq x y z
N MET A 1 18.32 92.24 -24.71
CA MET A 1 19.68 92.70 -24.37
C MET A 1 20.34 91.70 -23.46
N LYS A 2 21.60 91.42 -23.73
CA LYS A 2 22.58 90.62 -23.02
C LYS A 2 22.53 89.09 -23.17
N LYS A 3 23.41 88.66 -24.01
CA LYS A 3 24.02 87.36 -24.18
C LYS A 3 24.85 87.03 -22.96
N ILE A 4 24.83 85.73 -22.48
CA ILE A 4 25.94 85.17 -21.75
C ILE A 4 26.10 83.70 -22.22
N LEU A 5 27.27 83.46 -22.85
CA LEU A 5 27.86 82.17 -23.08
C LEU A 5 28.33 81.57 -21.79
N VAL A 6 28.11 80.31 -21.55
CA VAL A 6 28.94 79.53 -20.62
C VAL A 6 29.20 78.14 -21.18
N SER A 7 30.46 77.85 -21.12
CA SER A 7 31.24 76.73 -21.65
C SER A 7 30.78 75.31 -21.26
N ILE A 8 30.98 74.44 -22.23
CA ILE A 8 30.94 73.01 -22.13
C ILE A 8 32.18 72.51 -21.34
N PHE A 9 31.94 71.75 -20.29
CA PHE A 9 33.00 71.00 -19.65
C PHE A 9 32.60 69.51 -19.72
N SER A 10 33.24 68.78 -20.62
CA SER A 10 33.10 67.36 -20.79
C SER A 10 33.82 66.60 -19.69
N ILE A 11 33.07 65.94 -18.82
CA ILE A 11 33.62 64.96 -17.89
C ILE A 11 33.24 63.56 -18.45
N ILE A 12 34.27 62.88 -18.90
CA ILE A 12 34.20 61.46 -19.26
C ILE A 12 34.25 60.68 -17.93
N ILE A 13 33.15 60.08 -17.55
CA ILE A 13 33.10 59.11 -16.45
C ILE A 13 33.18 57.71 -17.10
N ALA A 14 34.32 57.09 -16.91
CA ALA A 14 34.51 55.64 -17.24
C ALA A 14 33.69 54.80 -16.27
N VAL A 15 32.56 54.24 -16.75
CA VAL A 15 31.78 53.26 -16.00
C VAL A 15 32.43 51.91 -16.22
N THR A 16 33.13 51.40 -15.24
CA THR A 16 33.59 50.00 -15.16
C THR A 16 32.34 49.13 -14.94
N LEU A 17 31.94 48.40 -15.94
CA LEU A 17 30.94 47.32 -15.86
C LEU A 17 31.55 46.16 -15.12
N THR A 18 31.29 46.08 -13.81
CA THR A 18 31.46 44.84 -13.05
C THR A 18 30.29 43.92 -13.43
N ALA A 19 30.55 42.98 -14.31
CA ALA A 19 29.63 41.89 -14.58
C ALA A 19 29.57 40.96 -13.35
N CYS A 20 28.66 41.24 -12.42
CA CYS A 20 28.19 40.23 -11.48
C CYS A 20 27.44 39.20 -12.28
N GLY A 21 28.05 38.06 -12.53
CA GLY A 21 27.40 36.86 -13.01
C GLY A 21 26.39 36.42 -11.98
N SER A 22 25.13 36.83 -12.14
CA SER A 22 24.01 36.14 -11.52
C SER A 22 24.00 34.73 -12.11
N ALA A 23 24.41 33.77 -11.31
CA ALA A 23 24.09 32.38 -11.56
C ALA A 23 22.56 32.29 -11.60
N ASN A 24 21.99 32.35 -12.79
CA ASN A 24 20.62 31.93 -13.00
C ASN A 24 20.59 30.43 -12.60
N ASN A 25 20.15 30.16 -11.40
CA ASN A 25 19.53 28.90 -11.07
C ASN A 25 18.24 28.83 -11.95
N SER A 26 18.43 28.46 -13.21
CA SER A 26 17.35 27.88 -13.99
C SER A 26 16.93 26.63 -13.23
N SER A 27 15.95 26.75 -12.35
CA SER A 27 15.13 25.62 -12.00
C SER A 27 14.63 25.06 -13.31
N ASN A 28 15.18 23.91 -13.72
CA ASN A 28 14.64 23.10 -14.79
C ASN A 28 13.20 22.77 -14.41
N ASN A 29 12.28 23.62 -14.80
CA ASN A 29 10.85 23.35 -14.77
C ASN A 29 10.62 22.35 -15.92
N LYS A 30 11.05 21.09 -15.74
CA LYS A 30 10.61 20.00 -16.58
C LYS A 30 9.10 19.96 -16.41
N ASP A 31 8.35 20.06 -17.50
CA ASP A 31 6.92 19.76 -17.47
C ASP A 31 6.76 18.32 -16.98
N LEU A 32 6.43 18.16 -15.68
CA LEU A 32 6.24 16.85 -15.08
C LEU A 32 4.94 16.25 -15.59
N LYS A 33 4.99 14.98 -15.97
CA LYS A 33 3.80 14.23 -16.37
C LYS A 33 2.94 13.92 -15.15
N LYS A 34 1.71 14.40 -15.12
CA LYS A 34 0.76 14.09 -14.06
C LYS A 34 0.28 12.66 -14.17
N VAL A 35 0.32 11.93 -13.06
CA VAL A 35 -0.16 10.56 -12.93
C VAL A 35 -0.96 10.43 -11.64
N ASP A 36 -2.20 9.96 -11.74
CA ASP A 36 -3.05 9.70 -10.58
C ASP A 36 -2.78 8.32 -10.01
N PHE A 37 -2.69 8.24 -8.69
CA PHE A 37 -2.53 6.99 -7.93
C PHE A 37 -3.56 6.96 -6.79
N VAL A 38 -4.37 5.90 -6.70
CA VAL A 38 -5.47 5.81 -5.74
C VAL A 38 -5.11 4.84 -4.60
N LEU A 39 -5.24 5.29 -3.36
CA LEU A 39 -5.08 4.45 -2.18
C LEU A 39 -6.27 3.50 -2.01
N ASP A 40 -6.09 2.45 -1.20
CA ASP A 40 -7.09 1.42 -0.91
C ASP A 40 -7.87 1.69 0.38
N TRP A 41 -7.28 2.46 1.29
CA TRP A 41 -7.78 2.67 2.65
C TRP A 41 -7.33 4.02 3.23
N ALA A 42 -7.72 4.30 4.46
CA ALA A 42 -7.15 5.39 5.25
C ALA A 42 -5.62 5.27 5.30
N VAL A 43 -4.92 6.40 5.26
CA VAL A 43 -3.45 6.42 5.22
C VAL A 43 -2.87 5.64 6.39
N ASN A 44 -2.01 4.69 6.07
CA ASN A 44 -1.33 3.80 7.01
C ASN A 44 0.06 3.43 6.50
N THR A 45 0.78 2.60 7.24
CA THR A 45 2.16 2.27 6.91
C THR A 45 2.35 1.42 5.66
N ASN A 46 1.30 0.82 5.07
CA ASN A 46 1.41 0.24 3.72
C ASN A 46 1.71 1.30 2.66
N HIS A 47 1.33 2.56 2.88
CA HIS A 47 1.46 3.65 1.91
C HIS A 47 2.77 4.44 2.03
N THR A 48 3.58 4.16 3.05
CA THR A 48 4.75 4.99 3.41
C THR A 48 5.71 5.19 2.24
N GLY A 49 6.00 4.14 1.47
CA GLY A 49 6.92 4.26 0.34
C GLY A 49 6.47 5.25 -0.74
N LEU A 50 5.16 5.40 -0.96
CA LEU A 50 4.59 6.39 -1.89
C LEU A 50 4.87 7.81 -1.41
N PHE A 51 4.60 8.09 -0.13
CA PHE A 51 4.81 9.41 0.46
C PHE A 51 6.30 9.74 0.58
N VAL A 52 7.14 8.77 0.91
CA VAL A 52 8.60 8.92 0.90
C VAL A 52 9.10 9.25 -0.51
N ALA A 53 8.65 8.53 -1.53
CA ALA A 53 9.06 8.79 -2.91
C ALA A 53 8.66 10.21 -3.36
N LYS A 54 7.50 10.68 -2.94
CA LYS A 54 7.02 12.05 -3.23
C LYS A 54 7.86 13.10 -2.49
N GLU A 55 8.05 12.95 -1.18
CA GLU A 55 8.78 13.89 -0.33
C GLU A 55 10.27 14.00 -0.71
N LYS A 56 10.88 12.87 -1.08
CA LYS A 56 12.29 12.81 -1.50
C LYS A 56 12.50 13.24 -2.96
N GLY A 57 11.43 13.53 -3.71
CA GLY A 57 11.51 13.99 -5.09
C GLY A 57 11.79 12.88 -6.12
N TYR A 58 11.69 11.59 -5.75
CA TYR A 58 12.01 10.46 -6.65
C TYR A 58 11.11 10.41 -7.87
N PHE A 59 9.84 10.84 -7.75
CA PHE A 59 8.95 10.98 -8.90
C PHE A 59 9.40 12.09 -9.84
N ALA A 60 9.81 13.25 -9.30
CA ALA A 60 10.28 14.37 -10.11
C ALA A 60 11.59 14.04 -10.86
N GLU A 61 12.49 13.23 -10.27
CA GLU A 61 13.68 12.70 -10.95
C GLU A 61 13.31 11.89 -12.20
N GLU A 62 12.21 11.15 -12.16
CA GLU A 62 11.67 10.36 -13.27
C GLU A 62 10.79 11.19 -14.23
N GLY A 63 10.59 12.50 -13.97
CA GLY A 63 9.74 13.37 -14.76
C GLY A 63 8.25 13.20 -14.50
N ILE A 64 7.87 12.66 -13.34
CA ILE A 64 6.50 12.38 -12.91
C ILE A 64 6.07 13.35 -11.82
N ASP A 65 4.82 13.82 -11.90
CA ASP A 65 4.09 14.46 -10.80
C ASP A 65 2.98 13.49 -10.35
N LEU A 66 3.28 12.69 -9.30
CA LEU A 66 2.31 11.71 -8.79
C LEU A 66 1.29 12.40 -7.87
N ASP A 67 0.02 12.30 -8.23
CA ASP A 67 -1.09 12.75 -7.40
C ASP A 67 -1.70 11.56 -6.65
N ILE A 68 -1.38 11.47 -5.35
CA ILE A 68 -1.87 10.40 -4.48
C ILE A 68 -3.27 10.77 -4.00
N LYS A 69 -4.27 10.06 -4.50
CA LYS A 69 -5.68 10.25 -4.16
C LYS A 69 -6.07 9.39 -2.95
N PRO A 70 -6.94 9.88 -2.07
CA PRO A 70 -7.50 9.06 -1.00
C PRO A 70 -8.28 7.86 -1.57
N ALA A 71 -8.51 6.86 -0.71
CA ALA A 71 -9.37 5.74 -1.04
C ALA A 71 -10.78 6.24 -1.41
N PRO A 72 -11.40 5.72 -2.48
CA PRO A 72 -12.77 6.05 -2.84
C PRO A 72 -13.77 5.35 -1.90
N GLU A 73 -15.01 5.85 -1.87
CA GLU A 73 -16.10 5.20 -1.12
C GLU A 73 -16.44 3.81 -1.68
N ASP A 74 -16.36 3.63 -3.01
CA ASP A 74 -16.70 2.37 -3.67
C ASP A 74 -15.51 1.40 -3.67
N SER A 75 -14.67 1.46 -4.70
CA SER A 75 -13.55 0.53 -4.87
C SER A 75 -12.43 1.14 -5.71
N THR A 76 -11.23 1.06 -5.19
CA THR A 76 -10.01 1.46 -5.91
C THR A 76 -9.87 0.69 -7.22
N SER A 77 -10.13 -0.63 -7.21
CA SER A 77 -10.05 -1.43 -8.44
C SER A 77 -10.99 -0.94 -9.54
N ASP A 78 -12.18 -0.44 -9.19
CA ASP A 78 -13.15 0.03 -10.20
C ASP A 78 -12.69 1.34 -10.87
N LEU A 79 -12.00 2.22 -10.13
CA LEU A 79 -11.37 3.39 -10.74
C LEU A 79 -10.25 2.99 -11.70
N VAL A 80 -9.43 1.99 -11.34
CA VAL A 80 -8.34 1.51 -12.19
C VAL A 80 -8.88 0.75 -13.40
N ILE A 81 -9.84 -0.17 -13.23
CA ILE A 81 -10.48 -0.92 -14.33
C ILE A 81 -11.07 0.04 -15.37
N ASN A 82 -11.75 1.09 -14.93
CA ASN A 82 -12.39 2.08 -15.80
C ASN A 82 -11.44 3.17 -16.30
N ASN A 83 -10.13 3.01 -16.10
CA ASN A 83 -9.09 3.96 -16.52
C ASN A 83 -9.31 5.40 -16.02
N LYS A 84 -9.94 5.56 -14.85
CA LYS A 84 -10.10 6.84 -14.14
C LYS A 84 -8.86 7.20 -13.33
N ALA A 85 -8.07 6.19 -12.96
CA ALA A 85 -6.71 6.32 -12.44
C ALA A 85 -5.86 5.19 -13.05
N PRO A 86 -4.61 5.47 -13.49
CA PRO A 86 -3.76 4.43 -14.07
C PRO A 86 -3.28 3.41 -13.04
N PHE A 87 -3.11 3.81 -11.78
CA PHE A 87 -2.61 2.97 -10.68
C PHE A 87 -3.49 3.07 -9.44
N GLY A 88 -3.44 2.02 -8.65
CA GLY A 88 -4.01 2.01 -7.30
C GLY A 88 -3.46 0.87 -6.45
N ILE A 89 -3.82 0.87 -5.17
CA ILE A 89 -3.54 -0.24 -4.27
C ILE A 89 -4.74 -1.16 -4.22
N TYR A 90 -4.50 -2.46 -4.24
CA TYR A 90 -5.54 -3.48 -4.14
C TYR A 90 -4.98 -4.76 -3.50
N TYR A 91 -5.74 -5.86 -3.52
CA TYR A 91 -5.41 -7.09 -2.82
C TYR A 91 -5.53 -8.29 -3.76
N GLN A 92 -4.59 -9.23 -3.70
CA GLN A 92 -4.60 -10.42 -4.58
C GLN A 92 -5.85 -11.28 -4.40
N ASP A 93 -6.36 -11.39 -3.17
CA ASP A 93 -7.54 -12.19 -2.82
C ASP A 93 -8.82 -11.66 -3.49
N THR A 94 -9.16 -10.40 -3.25
CA THR A 94 -10.35 -9.77 -3.85
C THR A 94 -10.20 -9.54 -5.36
N MET A 95 -8.96 -9.38 -5.85
CA MET A 95 -8.64 -9.28 -7.27
C MET A 95 -9.04 -10.54 -8.06
N ALA A 96 -9.02 -11.73 -7.43
CA ALA A 96 -9.42 -12.99 -8.06
C ALA A 96 -10.84 -12.91 -8.64
N SER A 97 -11.81 -12.36 -7.91
CA SER A 97 -13.18 -12.20 -8.38
C SER A 97 -13.29 -11.24 -9.58
N LYS A 98 -12.51 -10.15 -9.57
CA LYS A 98 -12.48 -9.19 -10.70
C LYS A 98 -11.87 -9.83 -11.95
N LEU A 99 -10.76 -10.54 -11.80
CA LEU A 99 -10.06 -11.23 -12.89
C LEU A 99 -10.90 -12.35 -13.49
N SER A 100 -11.64 -13.13 -12.68
CA SER A 100 -12.52 -14.19 -13.18
C SER A 100 -13.67 -13.65 -14.07
N LYS A 101 -14.01 -12.37 -13.92
CA LYS A 101 -14.98 -11.61 -14.72
C LYS A 101 -14.33 -10.87 -15.89
N GLY A 102 -13.02 -11.03 -16.10
CA GLY A 102 -12.29 -10.43 -17.23
C GLY A 102 -11.87 -8.97 -17.00
N ALA A 103 -11.71 -8.54 -15.76
CA ALA A 103 -11.27 -7.17 -15.46
C ALA A 103 -9.89 -6.87 -16.04
N GLY A 104 -9.75 -5.71 -16.70
CA GLY A 104 -8.52 -5.26 -17.35
C GLY A 104 -7.52 -4.63 -16.38
N ILE A 105 -7.08 -5.36 -15.35
CA ILE A 105 -6.08 -4.92 -14.37
C ILE A 105 -4.96 -5.95 -14.22
N THR A 106 -3.77 -5.46 -13.88
CA THR A 106 -2.58 -6.28 -13.60
C THR A 106 -1.90 -5.75 -12.32
N ALA A 107 -1.55 -6.64 -11.40
CA ALA A 107 -0.67 -6.34 -10.30
C ALA A 107 0.76 -6.17 -10.81
N VAL A 108 1.39 -5.03 -10.49
CA VAL A 108 2.69 -4.62 -11.05
C VAL A 108 3.78 -4.46 -9.99
N ALA A 109 3.41 -4.47 -8.71
CA ALA A 109 4.36 -4.60 -7.60
C ALA A 109 3.68 -5.13 -6.33
N ALA A 110 4.37 -5.98 -5.59
CA ALA A 110 3.99 -6.38 -4.23
C ALA A 110 4.47 -5.31 -3.23
N ILE A 111 3.57 -4.80 -2.39
CA ILE A 111 3.96 -3.84 -1.36
C ILE A 111 4.65 -4.56 -0.20
N ILE A 112 4.12 -5.71 0.22
CA ILE A 112 4.70 -6.59 1.24
C ILE A 112 5.02 -7.95 0.62
N GLU A 113 6.17 -8.51 1.00
CA GLU A 113 6.64 -9.77 0.44
C GLU A 113 5.79 -10.97 0.89
N HIS A 114 5.47 -11.05 2.21
CA HIS A 114 4.71 -12.15 2.79
C HIS A 114 3.43 -11.65 3.46
N ASN A 115 2.35 -12.42 3.36
CA ASN A 115 1.07 -12.07 3.98
C ASN A 115 1.21 -11.90 5.49
N THR A 116 0.86 -10.70 5.99
CA THR A 116 0.92 -10.37 7.42
C THR A 116 -0.46 -10.41 8.08
N SER A 117 -1.48 -10.90 7.38
CA SER A 117 -2.81 -11.04 7.96
C SER A 117 -2.94 -12.29 8.84
N GLY A 118 -3.83 -12.21 9.79
CA GLY A 118 -4.07 -13.28 10.74
C GLY A 118 -5.24 -13.00 11.66
N ILE A 119 -5.45 -13.89 12.59
CA ILE A 119 -6.54 -13.78 13.56
C ILE A 119 -6.00 -13.28 14.89
N ILE A 120 -6.59 -12.19 15.36
CA ILE A 120 -6.34 -11.62 16.69
C ILE A 120 -7.50 -11.95 17.64
N SER A 121 -7.18 -12.18 18.90
CA SER A 121 -8.17 -12.35 19.98
C SER A 121 -7.63 -11.82 21.30
N PRO A 122 -8.48 -11.39 22.26
CA PRO A 122 -8.04 -11.14 23.63
C PRO A 122 -7.41 -12.40 24.24
N LYS A 123 -6.30 -12.25 24.96
CA LYS A 123 -5.57 -13.39 25.53
C LYS A 123 -6.46 -14.28 26.39
N LYS A 124 -7.43 -13.71 27.11
CA LYS A 124 -8.39 -14.44 27.96
C LYS A 124 -9.28 -15.43 27.18
N ASN A 125 -9.47 -15.21 25.85
CA ASN A 125 -10.32 -16.07 25.02
C ASN A 125 -9.60 -17.35 24.58
N ASN A 126 -8.26 -17.42 24.74
CA ASN A 126 -7.41 -18.57 24.43
C ASN A 126 -7.59 -19.11 22.99
N ILE A 127 -7.77 -18.20 22.02
CA ILE A 127 -7.86 -18.54 20.61
C ILE A 127 -6.45 -18.41 20.01
N THR A 128 -5.74 -19.54 19.87
CA THR A 128 -4.34 -19.60 19.45
C THR A 128 -4.14 -20.34 18.14
N ASP A 129 -5.20 -20.92 17.59
CA ASP A 129 -5.23 -21.66 16.33
C ASP A 129 -6.63 -21.57 15.69
N PRO A 130 -6.79 -21.94 14.40
CA PRO A 130 -8.09 -21.84 13.71
C PRO A 130 -9.20 -22.68 14.35
N LYS A 131 -8.90 -23.86 14.87
CA LYS A 131 -9.91 -24.73 15.51
C LYS A 131 -10.52 -24.07 16.74
N ALA A 132 -9.76 -23.27 17.46
CA ALA A 132 -10.22 -22.58 18.67
C ALA A 132 -11.31 -21.50 18.38
N LEU A 133 -11.60 -21.19 17.12
CA LEU A 133 -12.74 -20.36 16.69
C LEU A 133 -14.09 -21.08 16.84
N GLU A 134 -14.12 -22.41 16.95
CA GLU A 134 -15.34 -23.18 17.12
C GLU A 134 -16.12 -22.71 18.38
N GLY A 135 -17.40 -22.35 18.20
CA GLY A 135 -18.25 -21.83 19.26
C GLY A 135 -17.96 -20.40 19.70
N LYS A 136 -17.15 -19.64 18.93
CA LYS A 136 -16.78 -18.26 19.23
C LYS A 136 -17.47 -17.28 18.28
N LYS A 137 -17.57 -16.02 18.72
CA LYS A 137 -17.99 -14.89 17.91
C LYS A 137 -16.81 -14.40 17.07
N TYR A 138 -16.95 -14.46 15.76
CA TYR A 138 -15.95 -13.99 14.82
C TYR A 138 -16.43 -12.72 14.10
N GLY A 139 -15.70 -11.62 14.30
CA GLY A 139 -15.91 -10.37 13.58
C GLY A 139 -15.52 -10.51 12.11
N THR A 140 -16.47 -10.39 11.19
CA THR A 140 -16.32 -10.63 9.75
C THR A 140 -16.72 -9.44 8.91
N TRP A 141 -16.00 -9.22 7.78
CA TRP A 141 -16.42 -8.30 6.72
C TRP A 141 -17.48 -8.91 5.79
N ASN A 142 -17.79 -10.21 6.00
CA ASN A 142 -18.72 -10.98 5.19
C ASN A 142 -18.29 -11.10 3.70
N ASP A 143 -17.00 -11.07 3.45
CA ASP A 143 -16.42 -11.32 2.12
C ASP A 143 -16.37 -12.84 1.85
N PRO A 144 -16.79 -13.30 0.66
CA PRO A 144 -16.80 -14.73 0.34
C PRO A 144 -15.41 -15.40 0.43
N VAL A 145 -14.35 -14.68 0.07
CA VAL A 145 -12.98 -15.22 0.12
C VAL A 145 -12.52 -15.33 1.57
N GLU A 146 -12.78 -14.30 2.41
CA GLU A 146 -12.52 -14.33 3.85
C GLU A 146 -13.19 -15.54 4.50
N LEU A 147 -14.50 -15.70 4.29
CA LEU A 147 -15.28 -16.79 4.91
C LEU A 147 -14.81 -18.17 4.45
N ALA A 148 -14.44 -18.31 3.17
CA ALA A 148 -13.86 -19.54 2.66
C ALA A 148 -12.50 -19.87 3.28
N MET A 149 -11.64 -18.86 3.51
CA MET A 149 -10.34 -19.06 4.17
C MET A 149 -10.54 -19.51 5.63
N ILE A 150 -11.40 -18.84 6.39
CA ILE A 150 -11.68 -19.21 7.79
C ILE A 150 -12.25 -20.63 7.85
N ARG A 151 -13.23 -20.96 6.99
CA ARG A 151 -13.79 -22.31 6.90
C ARG A 151 -12.70 -23.35 6.62
N SER A 152 -11.91 -23.12 5.58
CA SER A 152 -10.83 -24.04 5.17
C SER A 152 -9.84 -24.29 6.30
N LEU A 153 -9.41 -23.23 7.00
CA LEU A 153 -8.45 -23.35 8.09
C LEU A 153 -9.04 -24.10 9.30
N VAL A 154 -10.28 -23.78 9.69
CA VAL A 154 -10.96 -24.42 10.82
C VAL A 154 -11.17 -25.91 10.55
N GLU A 155 -11.71 -26.27 9.38
CA GLU A 155 -12.00 -27.65 9.00
C GLU A 155 -10.70 -28.46 8.84
N LYS A 156 -9.63 -27.86 8.27
CA LYS A 156 -8.30 -28.49 8.13
C LYS A 156 -7.69 -28.85 9.49
N GLN A 157 -8.00 -28.08 10.54
CA GLN A 157 -7.57 -28.33 11.92
C GLN A 157 -8.56 -29.24 12.69
N GLY A 158 -9.57 -29.81 12.02
CA GLY A 158 -10.57 -30.69 12.62
C GLY A 158 -11.61 -29.98 13.51
N GLY A 159 -11.86 -28.69 13.25
CA GLY A 159 -12.95 -27.92 13.84
C GLY A 159 -14.21 -27.93 12.98
N ASP A 160 -15.31 -27.44 13.53
CA ASP A 160 -16.59 -27.27 12.83
C ASP A 160 -16.88 -25.80 12.60
N TYR A 161 -16.68 -25.33 11.36
CA TYR A 161 -16.96 -23.94 10.96
C TYR A 161 -18.39 -23.50 11.25
N ASN A 162 -19.38 -24.40 11.15
CA ASN A 162 -20.79 -24.05 11.32
C ASN A 162 -21.13 -23.67 12.78
N LYS A 163 -20.22 -23.92 13.72
CA LYS A 163 -20.37 -23.50 15.12
C LYS A 163 -19.83 -22.11 15.39
N ILE A 164 -19.19 -21.47 14.42
CA ILE A 164 -18.71 -20.07 14.54
C ILE A 164 -19.90 -19.14 14.40
N GLU A 165 -20.07 -18.23 15.36
CA GLU A 165 -21.04 -17.13 15.26
C GLU A 165 -20.42 -15.97 14.48
N LEU A 166 -20.92 -15.71 13.26
CA LEU A 166 -20.45 -14.61 12.43
C LEU A 166 -21.09 -13.30 12.91
N VAL A 167 -20.27 -12.33 13.30
CA VAL A 167 -20.69 -10.99 13.74
C VAL A 167 -20.22 -9.96 12.71
N PRO A 168 -21.12 -9.25 12.00
CA PRO A 168 -20.72 -8.23 11.04
C PRO A 168 -19.84 -7.16 11.70
N ASN A 169 -18.70 -6.88 11.08
CA ASN A 169 -17.76 -5.84 11.48
C ASN A 169 -17.48 -4.94 10.27
N SER A 170 -18.21 -3.85 10.18
CA SER A 170 -18.04 -2.84 9.11
C SER A 170 -17.08 -1.71 9.51
N ASP A 171 -16.60 -1.72 10.75
CA ASP A 171 -15.73 -0.67 11.26
C ASP A 171 -14.32 -0.78 10.69
N SER A 172 -13.71 0.37 10.46
CA SER A 172 -12.31 0.48 10.02
C SER A 172 -11.30 0.08 11.12
N ASN A 173 -11.78 -0.26 12.32
CA ASN A 173 -10.99 -0.62 13.50
C ASN A 173 -11.60 -1.83 14.18
N SER A 174 -10.98 -2.99 14.04
CA SER A 174 -11.41 -4.23 14.70
C SER A 174 -11.01 -4.30 16.19
N ILE A 175 -10.07 -3.46 16.66
CA ILE A 175 -9.49 -3.59 17.99
C ILE A 175 -10.45 -3.09 19.07
N THR A 176 -11.12 -1.97 18.85
CA THR A 176 -12.08 -1.43 19.84
C THR A 176 -13.29 -2.36 20.06
N PRO A 177 -13.98 -2.87 19.01
CA PRO A 177 -15.02 -3.87 19.20
C PRO A 177 -14.52 -5.17 19.88
N LEU A 178 -13.29 -5.61 19.56
CA LEU A 178 -12.67 -6.77 20.17
C LEU A 178 -12.44 -6.56 21.69
N GLU A 179 -11.89 -5.41 22.08
CA GLU A 179 -11.69 -5.02 23.49
C GLU A 179 -13.00 -4.98 24.26
N ASN A 180 -14.05 -4.44 23.64
CA ASN A 180 -15.38 -4.33 24.23
C ASN A 180 -16.17 -5.65 24.24
N GLY A 181 -15.62 -6.74 23.66
CA GLY A 181 -16.24 -8.06 23.66
C GLY A 181 -17.44 -8.19 22.72
N VAL A 182 -17.53 -7.35 21.67
CA VAL A 182 -18.54 -7.48 20.62
C VAL A 182 -18.36 -8.81 19.88
N PHE A 183 -17.11 -9.20 19.66
CA PHE A 183 -16.71 -10.52 19.15
C PHE A 183 -15.46 -11.02 19.87
N ASP A 184 -15.19 -12.32 19.75
CA ASP A 184 -14.09 -13.00 20.42
C ASP A 184 -12.78 -12.98 19.64
N ALA A 185 -12.87 -12.89 18.32
CA ALA A 185 -11.74 -12.85 17.40
C ALA A 185 -12.11 -12.10 16.14
N ALA A 186 -11.10 -11.58 15.43
CA ALA A 186 -11.25 -10.94 14.11
C ALA A 186 -10.00 -11.15 13.26
N TRP A 187 -10.17 -11.08 11.94
CA TRP A 187 -9.05 -10.98 11.00
C TRP A 187 -8.49 -9.56 11.00
N ILE A 188 -7.18 -9.45 11.07
CA ILE A 188 -6.47 -8.18 11.01
C ILE A 188 -5.18 -8.29 10.19
N TYR A 189 -4.61 -7.13 9.85
CA TYR A 189 -3.23 -7.01 9.38
C TYR A 189 -2.32 -6.56 10.51
N TYR A 190 -1.37 -7.43 10.93
CA TYR A 190 -0.61 -7.23 12.16
C TYR A 190 0.18 -5.92 12.20
N ALA A 191 0.69 -5.47 11.06
CA ALA A 191 1.46 -4.24 10.99
C ALA A 191 0.68 -3.01 11.50
N TRP A 192 -0.64 -2.98 11.32
CA TRP A 192 -1.49 -1.87 11.74
C TRP A 192 -2.30 -2.22 12.98
N ASP A 193 -3.28 -3.10 12.87
CA ASP A 193 -4.17 -3.42 13.98
C ASP A 193 -3.47 -4.14 15.13
N GLY A 194 -2.52 -5.05 14.81
CA GLY A 194 -1.72 -5.72 15.85
C GLY A 194 -0.90 -4.71 16.65
N LYS A 195 -0.26 -3.75 15.95
CA LYS A 195 0.49 -2.68 16.61
C LYS A 195 -0.40 -1.68 17.33
N LEU A 196 -1.63 -1.45 16.84
CA LEU A 196 -2.61 -0.66 17.55
C LEU A 196 -3.00 -1.34 18.90
N ALA A 197 -3.30 -2.64 18.88
CA ALA A 197 -3.59 -3.40 20.10
C ALA A 197 -2.44 -3.33 21.10
N GLU A 198 -1.18 -3.46 20.65
CA GLU A 198 0.01 -3.30 21.50
C GLU A 198 0.08 -1.88 22.11
N SER A 199 -0.18 -0.83 21.33
CA SER A 199 -0.14 0.56 21.81
C SER A 199 -1.23 0.85 22.86
N MET A 200 -2.36 0.14 22.78
CA MET A 200 -3.44 0.18 23.77
C MET A 200 -3.16 -0.73 24.99
N ASN A 201 -2.00 -1.40 25.04
CA ASN A 201 -1.65 -2.41 26.05
C ASN A 201 -2.64 -3.60 26.15
N LEU A 202 -3.39 -3.86 25.09
CA LEU A 202 -4.30 -4.99 25.02
C LEU A 202 -3.51 -6.30 24.94
N LYS A 203 -3.75 -7.22 25.87
CA LYS A 203 -3.12 -8.55 25.85
C LYS A 203 -3.86 -9.45 24.90
N THR A 204 -3.20 -9.83 23.80
CA THR A 204 -3.79 -10.59 22.70
C THR A 204 -3.07 -11.90 22.44
N ASN A 205 -3.77 -12.84 21.81
CA ASN A 205 -3.21 -13.90 21.00
C ASN A 205 -3.30 -13.46 19.53
N PHE A 206 -2.36 -13.89 18.73
CA PHE A 206 -2.37 -13.69 17.29
C PHE A 206 -1.71 -14.88 16.60
N PHE A 207 -2.25 -15.29 15.45
CA PHE A 207 -1.61 -16.24 14.56
C PHE A 207 -1.80 -15.83 13.10
N TYR A 208 -0.77 -16.02 12.27
CA TYR A 208 -0.86 -15.76 10.83
C TYR A 208 -1.64 -16.86 10.12
N LEU A 209 -2.43 -16.52 9.10
CA LEU A 209 -3.13 -17.52 8.27
C LEU A 209 -2.15 -18.43 7.53
N ARG A 210 -1.05 -17.88 7.04
CA ARG A 210 0.00 -18.59 6.33
C ARG A 210 0.72 -19.67 7.15
N ASP A 211 0.68 -19.59 8.48
CA ASP A 211 1.29 -20.60 9.35
C ASP A 211 0.51 -21.94 9.32
N PHE A 212 -0.77 -21.89 8.99
CA PHE A 212 -1.66 -23.04 8.91
C PHE A 212 -1.91 -23.53 7.50
N ASP A 213 -1.77 -22.68 6.49
CA ASP A 213 -1.78 -23.06 5.07
C ASP A 213 -0.86 -22.13 4.26
N LYS A 214 0.22 -22.70 3.71
CA LYS A 214 1.17 -21.95 2.89
C LYS A 214 0.56 -21.36 1.62
N LYS A 215 -0.55 -21.91 1.11
CA LYS A 215 -1.30 -21.34 -0.01
C LYS A 215 -1.91 -19.96 0.34
N LEU A 216 -2.03 -19.64 1.63
CA LEU A 216 -2.52 -18.36 2.13
C LEU A 216 -1.40 -17.32 2.37
N ASP A 217 -0.17 -17.61 1.93
CA ASP A 217 0.92 -16.62 1.87
C ASP A 217 0.85 -15.82 0.56
N TYR A 218 -0.31 -15.27 0.25
CA TYR A 218 -0.57 -14.47 -0.93
C TYR A 218 -0.16 -13.00 -0.73
N TYR A 219 -0.09 -12.25 -1.83
CA TYR A 219 0.34 -10.85 -1.80
C TYR A 219 -0.82 -9.91 -1.43
N SER A 220 -0.68 -9.20 -0.32
CA SER A 220 -1.67 -8.22 0.14
C SER A 220 -1.02 -7.20 1.08
N PRO A 221 -0.99 -5.89 0.70
CA PRO A 221 -1.50 -5.33 -0.55
C PRO A 221 -0.54 -5.39 -1.74
N VAL A 222 -1.07 -5.09 -2.94
CA VAL A 222 -0.32 -4.98 -4.20
C VAL A 222 -0.63 -3.66 -4.89
N ILE A 223 0.28 -3.18 -5.74
CA ILE A 223 0.00 -2.09 -6.67
C ILE A 223 -0.59 -2.69 -7.93
N ILE A 224 -1.78 -2.25 -8.32
CA ILE A 224 -2.44 -2.61 -9.58
C ILE A 224 -2.35 -1.47 -10.59
N ALA A 225 -2.39 -1.83 -11.88
CA ALA A 225 -2.47 -0.87 -12.96
C ALA A 225 -3.49 -1.30 -14.03
N ASN A 226 -4.03 -0.32 -14.75
CA ASN A 226 -4.93 -0.55 -15.87
C ASN A 226 -4.17 -1.15 -17.06
N ASN A 227 -4.71 -2.22 -17.68
CA ASN A 227 -4.03 -2.95 -18.76
C ASN A 227 -3.82 -2.10 -20.03
N ASP A 228 -4.77 -1.26 -20.39
CA ASP A 228 -4.63 -0.38 -21.56
C ASP A 228 -3.59 0.71 -21.30
N TYR A 229 -3.55 1.24 -20.07
CA TYR A 229 -2.50 2.16 -19.67
C TYR A 229 -1.12 1.52 -19.75
N LEU A 230 -0.94 0.33 -19.19
CA LEU A 230 0.32 -0.42 -19.24
C LEU A 230 0.80 -0.69 -20.66
N LYS A 231 -0.13 -1.05 -21.56
CA LYS A 231 0.16 -1.31 -22.98
C LYS A 231 0.63 -0.06 -23.72
N ASN A 232 -0.03 1.08 -23.45
CA ASN A 232 0.20 2.32 -24.20
C ASN A 232 1.30 3.21 -23.59
N ASN A 233 1.63 3.03 -22.28
CA ASN A 233 2.53 3.90 -21.52
C ASN A 233 3.56 3.08 -20.72
N LYS A 234 4.12 2.01 -21.31
CA LYS A 234 5.03 1.08 -20.61
C LYS A 234 6.20 1.79 -19.93
N GLU A 235 6.89 2.69 -20.63
CA GLU A 235 8.03 3.43 -20.09
C GLU A 235 7.61 4.33 -18.90
N GLU A 236 6.46 4.99 -19.00
CA GLU A 236 5.92 5.83 -17.92
C GLU A 236 5.58 4.98 -16.69
N ALA A 237 4.95 3.80 -16.88
CA ALA A 237 4.68 2.87 -15.80
C ALA A 237 5.96 2.42 -15.09
N GLN A 238 7.01 2.11 -15.83
CA GLN A 238 8.32 1.76 -15.28
C GLN A 238 8.95 2.91 -14.49
N LYS A 239 8.84 4.17 -14.97
CA LYS A 239 9.31 5.36 -14.26
C LYS A 239 8.58 5.52 -12.92
N VAL A 240 7.25 5.38 -12.92
CA VAL A 240 6.44 5.44 -11.69
C VAL A 240 6.89 4.38 -10.69
N LEU A 241 7.04 3.13 -11.13
CA LEU A 241 7.41 2.02 -10.24
C LEU A 241 8.87 2.10 -9.74
N ARG A 242 9.82 2.60 -10.55
CA ARG A 242 11.17 2.87 -10.06
C ARG A 242 11.20 3.91 -8.94
N ALA A 243 10.43 4.99 -9.08
CA ALA A 243 10.33 6.00 -8.02
C ALA A 243 9.69 5.42 -6.75
N ILE A 244 8.63 4.62 -6.89
CA ILE A 244 7.97 3.94 -5.78
C ILE A 244 8.94 2.98 -5.08
N LYS A 245 9.68 2.15 -5.84
CA LYS A 245 10.70 1.23 -5.30
C LYS A 245 11.73 1.96 -4.45
N LYS A 246 12.28 3.08 -4.93
CA LYS A 246 13.19 3.93 -4.14
C LYS A 246 12.56 4.36 -2.81
N GLY A 247 11.27 4.71 -2.81
CA GLY A 247 10.56 5.11 -1.60
C GLY A 247 10.40 3.99 -0.58
N TYR A 248 10.05 2.77 -1.02
CA TYR A 248 9.98 1.62 -0.11
C TYR A 248 11.34 1.15 0.36
N VAL A 249 12.36 1.13 -0.51
CA VAL A 249 13.75 0.85 -0.11
C VAL A 249 14.21 1.84 0.96
N TYR A 250 13.93 3.12 0.77
CA TYR A 250 14.22 4.14 1.80
C TYR A 250 13.49 3.85 3.12
N ALA A 251 12.22 3.47 3.08
CA ALA A 251 11.44 3.15 4.27
C ALA A 251 11.93 1.88 4.98
N ILE A 252 12.55 0.93 4.27
CA ILE A 252 13.24 -0.23 4.84
C ILE A 252 14.48 0.23 5.63
N GLU A 253 15.28 1.12 5.05
CA GLU A 253 16.56 1.57 5.61
C GLU A 253 16.40 2.60 6.75
N HIS A 254 15.33 3.43 6.66
CA HIS A 254 15.09 4.57 7.55
C HIS A 254 13.65 4.58 8.10
N PRO A 255 13.21 3.53 8.83
CA PRO A 255 11.81 3.35 9.18
C PRO A 255 11.23 4.48 10.05
N GLU A 256 12.02 5.08 10.94
CA GLU A 256 11.54 6.16 11.81
C GLU A 256 11.34 7.46 11.04
N GLU A 257 12.30 7.85 10.19
CA GLU A 257 12.16 9.01 9.31
C GLU A 257 11.01 8.82 8.31
N ALA A 258 10.85 7.61 7.77
CA ALA A 258 9.76 7.28 6.87
C ALA A 258 8.38 7.40 7.57
N ALA A 259 8.28 7.01 8.84
CA ALA A 259 7.08 7.24 9.65
C ALA A 259 6.79 8.73 9.84
N ASP A 260 7.80 9.55 10.10
CA ASP A 260 7.64 11.00 10.22
C ASP A 260 7.19 11.65 8.90
N ILE A 261 7.71 11.17 7.76
CA ILE A 261 7.24 11.60 6.43
C ILE A 261 5.77 11.20 6.21
N LEU A 262 5.37 9.98 6.58
CA LEU A 262 3.97 9.55 6.50
C LEU A 262 3.06 10.46 7.32
N ILE A 263 3.41 10.72 8.58
CA ILE A 263 2.65 11.58 9.51
C ILE A 263 2.54 13.01 8.97
N LYS A 264 3.61 13.55 8.37
CA LYS A 264 3.59 14.87 7.73
C LYS A 264 2.51 14.96 6.63
N ASN A 265 2.30 13.88 5.90
CA ASN A 265 1.33 13.79 4.80
C ASN A 265 -0.06 13.29 5.24
N ALA A 266 -0.22 12.83 6.49
CA ALA A 266 -1.45 12.36 7.10
C ALA A 266 -1.60 12.95 8.51
N PRO A 267 -2.05 14.23 8.61
CA PRO A 267 -2.08 14.98 9.89
C PRO A 267 -2.89 14.29 11.00
N GLU A 268 -3.87 13.47 10.64
CA GLU A 268 -4.69 12.65 11.56
C GLU A 268 -3.87 11.62 12.37
N LEU A 269 -2.66 11.30 11.91
CA LEU A 269 -1.74 10.39 12.59
C LEU A 269 -0.81 11.09 13.60
N LYS A 270 -0.80 12.42 13.64
CA LYS A 270 0.15 13.21 14.40
C LYS A 270 0.18 12.85 15.89
N GLU A 271 -0.99 12.72 16.50
CA GLU A 271 -1.12 12.40 17.94
C GLU A 271 -0.82 10.91 18.25
N LYS A 272 -0.56 10.10 17.21
CA LYS A 272 -0.28 8.65 17.31
C LYS A 272 1.14 8.29 16.85
N ARG A 273 2.09 9.24 16.91
CA ARG A 273 3.45 9.06 16.37
C ARG A 273 4.12 7.76 16.82
N ASP A 274 4.08 7.46 18.13
CA ASP A 274 4.76 6.27 18.68
C ASP A 274 4.17 4.97 18.11
N PHE A 275 2.85 4.91 17.93
CA PHE A 275 2.18 3.81 17.27
C PHE A 275 2.60 3.71 15.78
N VAL A 276 2.60 4.82 15.04
CA VAL A 276 3.00 4.82 13.62
C VAL A 276 4.46 4.39 13.45
N VAL A 277 5.35 4.85 14.30
CA VAL A 277 6.77 4.44 14.30
C VAL A 277 6.91 2.95 14.61
N ALA A 278 6.16 2.42 15.59
CA ALA A 278 6.17 0.99 15.91
C ALA A 278 5.64 0.14 14.75
N SER A 279 4.55 0.59 14.11
CA SER A 279 3.98 -0.02 12.91
C SER A 279 5.00 -0.01 11.75
N GLN A 280 5.64 1.14 11.49
CA GLN A 280 6.61 1.29 10.42
C GLN A 280 7.85 0.42 10.62
N LYS A 281 8.41 0.37 11.82
CA LYS A 281 9.55 -0.49 12.15
C LYS A 281 9.23 -1.97 11.89
N TYR A 282 8.02 -2.39 12.19
CA TYR A 282 7.58 -3.75 11.92
C TYR A 282 7.40 -3.99 10.41
N ILE A 283 6.63 -3.13 9.72
CA ILE A 283 6.29 -3.37 8.31
C ILE A 283 7.50 -3.22 7.39
N SER A 284 8.48 -2.39 7.74
CA SER A 284 9.72 -2.24 6.97
C SER A 284 10.47 -3.56 6.80
N GLN A 285 10.34 -4.47 7.78
CA GLN A 285 10.90 -5.82 7.71
C GLN A 285 10.03 -6.78 6.87
N GLN A 286 8.79 -6.39 6.55
CA GLN A 286 7.86 -7.19 5.76
C GLN A 286 7.77 -6.74 4.31
N TYR A 287 8.26 -5.54 3.99
CA TYR A 287 8.25 -5.03 2.62
C TYR A 287 9.06 -5.91 1.67
N ALA A 288 10.24 -6.34 2.07
CA ALA A 288 11.07 -7.30 1.35
C ALA A 288 12.18 -7.85 2.24
N SER A 289 12.46 -9.14 2.14
CA SER A 289 13.63 -9.80 2.75
C SER A 289 14.94 -9.37 2.07
N ASN A 290 14.88 -9.10 0.76
CA ASN A 290 15.94 -8.45 -0.01
C ASN A 290 15.38 -7.21 -0.70
N LYS A 291 15.77 -6.04 -0.24
CA LYS A 291 15.29 -4.75 -0.74
C LYS A 291 15.51 -4.53 -2.24
N GLU A 292 16.54 -5.16 -2.84
CA GLU A 292 16.81 -5.07 -4.28
C GLU A 292 15.68 -5.73 -5.11
N HIS A 293 14.96 -6.69 -4.53
CA HIS A 293 13.83 -7.40 -5.12
C HIS A 293 12.48 -6.88 -4.64
N TRP A 294 12.45 -5.73 -3.94
CA TRP A 294 11.17 -5.15 -3.54
C TRP A 294 10.22 -5.01 -4.73
N GLY A 295 8.99 -5.43 -4.52
CA GLY A 295 7.91 -5.33 -5.50
C GLY A 295 7.79 -6.53 -6.45
N GLU A 296 8.77 -7.42 -6.51
CA GLU A 296 8.73 -8.60 -7.39
C GLU A 296 7.77 -9.67 -6.85
N PHE A 297 7.07 -10.32 -7.78
CA PHE A 297 6.21 -11.46 -7.48
C PHE A 297 6.96 -12.76 -7.75
N ASP A 298 6.86 -13.71 -6.83
CA ASP A 298 7.14 -15.12 -7.07
C ASP A 298 5.93 -15.76 -7.73
N ALA A 299 6.12 -16.32 -8.94
CA ALA A 299 5.03 -16.89 -9.73
C ALA A 299 4.41 -18.13 -9.08
N GLU A 300 5.22 -18.98 -8.43
CA GLU A 300 4.73 -20.19 -7.76
C GLU A 300 3.79 -19.80 -6.61
N ARG A 301 4.20 -18.85 -5.79
CA ARG A 301 3.39 -18.37 -4.66
C ARG A 301 2.12 -17.64 -5.12
N TRP A 302 2.21 -16.80 -6.17
CA TRP A 302 1.04 -16.17 -6.78
C TRP A 302 0.02 -17.21 -7.24
N ASN A 303 0.47 -18.20 -8.01
CA ASN A 303 -0.36 -19.26 -8.56
C ASN A 303 -0.93 -20.19 -7.47
N ALA A 304 -0.15 -20.50 -6.41
CA ALA A 304 -0.60 -21.35 -5.31
C ALA A 304 -1.88 -20.82 -4.66
N PHE A 305 -1.99 -19.51 -4.49
CA PHE A 305 -3.21 -18.89 -3.95
C PHE A 305 -4.38 -19.00 -4.94
N TYR A 306 -4.18 -18.74 -6.23
CA TYR A 306 -5.27 -18.86 -7.21
C TYR A 306 -5.68 -20.31 -7.47
N HIS A 307 -4.77 -21.28 -7.34
CA HIS A 307 -5.15 -22.69 -7.31
C HIS A 307 -6.05 -23.00 -6.10
N TRP A 308 -5.72 -22.46 -4.92
CA TRP A 308 -6.56 -22.58 -3.74
C TRP A 308 -7.95 -21.98 -3.95
N VAL A 309 -8.05 -20.79 -4.54
CA VAL A 309 -9.31 -20.12 -4.89
C VAL A 309 -10.14 -20.96 -5.86
N ASN A 310 -9.50 -21.57 -6.90
CA ASN A 310 -10.15 -22.42 -7.87
C ASN A 310 -10.64 -23.74 -7.26
N GLU A 311 -9.81 -24.42 -6.43
CA GLU A 311 -10.13 -25.66 -5.72
C GLU A 311 -11.35 -25.48 -4.80
N ASN A 312 -11.44 -24.35 -4.13
CA ASN A 312 -12.54 -23.99 -3.23
C ASN A 312 -13.77 -23.41 -3.94
N LYS A 313 -13.74 -23.28 -5.27
CA LYS A 313 -14.85 -22.77 -6.10
C LYS A 313 -15.40 -21.42 -5.66
N ILE A 314 -14.51 -20.52 -5.23
CA ILE A 314 -14.87 -19.21 -4.68
C ILE A 314 -15.27 -18.24 -5.80
N ILE A 315 -14.74 -18.43 -7.00
CA ILE A 315 -14.95 -17.58 -8.18
C ILE A 315 -15.68 -18.33 -9.28
N GLU A 316 -16.36 -17.57 -10.17
CA GLU A 316 -17.19 -18.15 -11.23
C GLU A 316 -16.39 -18.94 -12.29
N LYS A 317 -15.26 -18.37 -12.71
CA LYS A 317 -14.38 -18.96 -13.73
C LYS A 317 -12.99 -19.16 -13.15
N PRO A 318 -12.43 -20.37 -13.26
CA PRO A 318 -11.05 -20.62 -12.78
C PRO A 318 -10.04 -19.70 -13.44
N LEU A 319 -9.08 -19.25 -12.64
CA LEU A 319 -7.93 -18.48 -13.12
C LEU A 319 -6.80 -19.42 -13.53
N ALA A 320 -6.24 -19.17 -14.72
CA ALA A 320 -5.05 -19.88 -15.18
C ALA A 320 -3.79 -19.37 -14.46
N ASP A 321 -2.70 -20.15 -14.53
CA ASP A 321 -1.40 -19.75 -14.02
C ASP A 321 -0.94 -18.43 -14.63
N ASN A 322 -0.25 -17.63 -13.83
CA ASN A 322 0.29 -16.33 -14.18
C ASN A 322 -0.77 -15.27 -14.56
N THR A 323 -2.04 -15.51 -14.24
CA THR A 323 -3.09 -14.51 -14.45
C THR A 323 -2.95 -13.36 -13.46
N GLY A 324 -2.96 -12.12 -13.98
CA GLY A 324 -3.19 -10.90 -13.19
C GLY A 324 -1.95 -10.28 -12.54
N PHE A 325 -0.73 -10.74 -12.81
CA PHE A 325 0.48 -10.05 -12.36
C PHE A 325 1.54 -9.95 -13.47
N SER A 326 2.49 -9.04 -13.30
CA SER A 326 3.68 -8.93 -14.16
C SER A 326 4.84 -8.27 -13.42
N ASN A 327 6.04 -8.84 -13.57
CA ASN A 327 7.30 -8.25 -13.11
C ASN A 327 7.98 -7.34 -14.16
N ASP A 328 7.37 -7.11 -15.33
CA ASP A 328 8.01 -6.38 -16.45
C ASP A 328 8.15 -4.87 -16.21
N TYR A 329 7.47 -4.35 -15.19
CA TYR A 329 7.40 -2.94 -14.90
C TYR A 329 8.25 -2.51 -13.68
N ILE A 330 8.63 -3.45 -12.80
CA ILE A 330 9.36 -3.17 -11.57
C ILE A 330 10.89 -3.33 -11.70
N LYS A 331 11.36 -3.82 -12.84
CA LYS A 331 12.80 -4.07 -13.14
C LYS A 331 13.58 -2.79 -13.35
#